data_eed6e5d76174973c05c9d9aa60b11a25
#
_entry.id   eed6e5d76174973c05c9d9aa60b11a25
#
_cell.length_a   1.000
_cell.length_b   1.000
_cell.length_c   1.000
_cell.angle_alpha   90.00
_cell.angle_beta   90.00
_cell.angle_gamma   90.00
#
_symmetry.space_group_name_H-M   'P 1'
#
loop_
_entity.id
_entity.type
_entity.pdbx_description
1 polymer ?
#
loop_
_entity_poly.entity_id
_entity_poly.type
_entity_poly.pdbx_seq_one_letter_code
_entity_poly.pdbx_strand_id
1 'polypeptide(L)'
;MNAGIESGYMPARTGKIFQSKLESLKSESNWTGMIRMLKRYAMRYPNEYYIYQQLAATLYCDSVSQFKLAYKYAERAMKIEPDDALNIYTYACALYYVGQLDKSLEYFTKIINKDIHEIAYGEHGEGVRYAKQLINDSVYMTGVVCQDMHRHNEAKDYFMRYLENKKPFQYSDFTKRQAMKHLSELPEM
;
A
#
# COMPACT_ATOMS: atom_id res chain seq x y z
N MET A 1 -34.52 -3.23 8.95
CA MET A 1 -34.16 -3.33 7.50
C MET A 1 -32.75 -2.82 7.36
N ASN A 2 -31.85 -3.62 6.74
CA ASN A 2 -30.40 -3.32 6.66
C ASN A 2 -30.12 -2.38 5.49
N ALA A 3 -30.29 -1.07 5.69
CA ALA A 3 -30.01 -0.05 4.66
C ALA A 3 -28.61 -0.16 4.02
N GLY A 4 -27.60 -0.69 4.76
CA GLY A 4 -26.25 -0.86 4.25
C GLY A 4 -26.05 -2.00 3.25
N ILE A 5 -26.99 -2.95 3.12
CA ILE A 5 -26.88 -4.05 2.14
C ILE A 5 -27.37 -3.58 0.77
N GLU A 6 -28.35 -2.69 0.74
CA GLU A 6 -28.88 -2.12 -0.52
C GLU A 6 -27.91 -1.11 -1.15
N SER A 7 -27.12 -0.40 -0.32
CA SER A 7 -26.10 0.57 -0.79
C SER A 7 -24.78 -0.07 -1.23
N GLY A 8 -24.53 -1.34 -0.86
CA GLY A 8 -23.24 -2.02 -1.10
C GLY A 8 -22.11 -1.57 -0.17
N TYR A 9 -22.41 -0.77 0.87
CA TYR A 9 -21.48 -0.33 1.90
C TYR A 9 -21.68 -1.08 3.22
N MET A 10 -20.61 -1.15 4.02
CA MET A 10 -20.63 -1.88 5.29
C MET A 10 -21.19 -1.02 6.43
N PRO A 11 -22.23 -1.48 7.17
CA PRO A 11 -22.72 -0.77 8.33
C PRO A 11 -21.63 -0.62 9.42
N ALA A 12 -21.60 0.51 10.14
CA ALA A 12 -20.56 0.83 11.11
C ALA A 12 -20.34 -0.25 12.19
N ARG A 13 -21.44 -0.88 12.70
CA ARG A 13 -21.33 -1.99 13.66
C ARG A 13 -20.62 -3.20 13.05
N THR A 14 -20.93 -3.52 11.79
CA THR A 14 -20.29 -4.61 11.06
C THR A 14 -18.83 -4.29 10.76
N GLY A 15 -18.52 -3.03 10.45
CA GLY A 15 -17.17 -2.51 10.25
C GLY A 15 -16.27 -2.73 11.46
N LYS A 16 -16.76 -2.46 12.68
CA LYS A 16 -16.00 -2.72 13.92
C LYS A 16 -15.68 -4.21 14.09
N ILE A 17 -16.65 -5.10 13.84
CA ILE A 17 -16.46 -6.55 13.93
C ILE A 17 -15.47 -7.02 12.85
N PHE A 18 -15.60 -6.50 11.63
CA PHE A 18 -14.69 -6.78 10.52
C PHE A 18 -13.25 -6.39 10.87
N GLN A 19 -13.03 -5.17 11.37
CA GLN A 19 -11.71 -4.67 11.72
C GLN A 19 -11.05 -5.51 12.83
N SER A 20 -11.78 -5.77 13.91
CA SER A 20 -11.28 -6.62 15.01
C SER A 20 -10.85 -8.01 14.52
N LYS A 21 -11.63 -8.62 13.62
CA LYS A 21 -11.29 -9.92 13.05
C LYS A 21 -10.12 -9.86 12.07
N LEU A 22 -10.00 -8.77 11.31
CA LEU A 22 -8.88 -8.53 10.40
C LEU A 22 -7.58 -8.46 11.19
N GLU A 23 -7.54 -7.69 12.28
CA GLU A 23 -6.37 -7.53 13.16
C GLU A 23 -6.00 -8.87 13.83
N SER A 24 -6.98 -9.66 14.30
CA SER A 24 -6.71 -11.01 14.84
C SER A 24 -6.02 -11.90 13.82
N LEU A 25 -6.56 -11.97 12.59
CA LEU A 25 -5.99 -12.80 11.53
C LEU A 25 -4.59 -12.32 11.09
N LYS A 26 -4.33 -11.01 11.10
CA LYS A 26 -3.01 -10.43 10.87
C LYS A 26 -2.02 -10.84 11.95
N SER A 27 -2.39 -10.71 13.22
CA SER A 27 -1.51 -11.05 14.36
C SER A 27 -1.14 -12.54 14.41
N GLU A 28 -2.04 -13.40 13.92
CA GLU A 28 -1.85 -14.83 13.79
C GLU A 28 -1.10 -15.24 12.50
N SER A 29 -0.79 -14.27 11.62
CA SER A 29 -0.26 -14.52 10.26
C SER A 29 -1.12 -15.48 9.44
N ASN A 30 -2.43 -15.50 9.70
CA ASN A 30 -3.41 -16.39 9.05
C ASN A 30 -3.89 -15.83 7.71
N TRP A 31 -2.99 -15.75 6.74
CA TRP A 31 -3.25 -15.17 5.42
C TRP A 31 -4.40 -15.86 4.67
N THR A 32 -4.48 -17.18 4.76
CA THR A 32 -5.58 -17.95 4.13
C THR A 32 -6.94 -17.61 4.73
N GLY A 33 -7.03 -17.52 6.06
CA GLY A 33 -8.23 -17.09 6.77
C GLY A 33 -8.63 -15.68 6.40
N MET A 34 -7.64 -14.78 6.33
CA MET A 34 -7.83 -13.38 5.96
C MET A 34 -8.38 -13.24 4.54
N ILE A 35 -7.77 -13.88 3.53
CA ILE A 35 -8.25 -13.86 2.13
C ILE A 35 -9.68 -14.39 2.05
N ARG A 36 -10.00 -15.50 2.73
CA ARG A 36 -11.35 -16.09 2.74
C ARG A 36 -12.36 -15.13 3.35
N MET A 37 -12.03 -14.49 4.45
CA MET A 37 -12.87 -13.48 5.10
C MET A 37 -13.10 -12.29 4.17
N LEU A 38 -12.03 -11.69 3.66
CA LEU A 38 -12.08 -10.51 2.79
C LEU A 38 -12.92 -10.77 1.53
N LYS A 39 -12.76 -11.93 0.86
CA LYS A 39 -13.58 -12.30 -0.31
C LYS A 39 -15.06 -12.39 0.03
N ARG A 40 -15.42 -12.93 1.19
CA ARG A 40 -16.82 -12.99 1.64
C ARG A 40 -17.40 -11.60 1.88
N TYR A 41 -16.62 -10.71 2.49
CA TYR A 41 -17.05 -9.34 2.71
C TYR A 41 -17.13 -8.54 1.41
N ALA A 42 -16.22 -8.73 0.45
CA ALA A 42 -16.27 -8.12 -0.88
C ALA A 42 -17.55 -8.49 -1.66
N MET A 43 -17.99 -9.74 -1.56
CA MET A 43 -19.28 -10.17 -2.17
C MET A 43 -20.49 -9.49 -1.51
N ARG A 44 -20.44 -9.24 -0.21
CA ARG A 44 -21.55 -8.65 0.54
C ARG A 44 -21.57 -7.12 0.48
N TYR A 45 -20.41 -6.50 0.36
CA TYR A 45 -20.18 -5.05 0.40
C TYR A 45 -19.32 -4.62 -0.79
N PRO A 46 -19.85 -4.68 -2.02
CA PRO A 46 -19.06 -4.50 -3.24
C PRO A 46 -18.56 -3.06 -3.48
N ASN A 47 -19.06 -2.08 -2.73
CA ASN A 47 -18.65 -0.68 -2.81
C ASN A 47 -17.67 -0.27 -1.68
N GLU A 48 -17.27 -1.20 -0.84
CA GLU A 48 -16.33 -0.96 0.25
C GLU A 48 -14.89 -1.12 -0.25
N TYR A 49 -14.24 -0.02 -0.68
CA TYR A 49 -12.91 -0.04 -1.30
C TYR A 49 -11.84 -0.64 -0.39
N TYR A 50 -11.94 -0.37 0.92
CA TYR A 50 -10.99 -0.86 1.91
C TYR A 50 -10.84 -2.39 1.91
N ILE A 51 -11.92 -3.13 1.64
CA ILE A 51 -11.87 -4.60 1.55
C ILE A 51 -10.98 -5.03 0.37
N TYR A 52 -11.11 -4.40 -0.78
CA TYR A 52 -10.31 -4.69 -1.97
C TYR A 52 -8.84 -4.28 -1.78
N GLN A 53 -8.60 -3.16 -1.11
CA GLN A 53 -7.27 -2.70 -0.73
C GLN A 53 -6.59 -3.74 0.18
N GLN A 54 -7.26 -4.22 1.22
CA GLN A 54 -6.73 -5.26 2.11
C GLN A 54 -6.54 -6.61 1.39
N LEU A 55 -7.40 -6.96 0.43
CA LEU A 55 -7.20 -8.13 -0.43
C LEU A 55 -5.93 -7.99 -1.26
N ALA A 56 -5.73 -6.86 -1.90
CA ALA A 56 -4.53 -6.59 -2.70
C ALA A 56 -3.27 -6.69 -1.84
N ALA A 57 -3.24 -5.98 -0.71
CA ALA A 57 -2.11 -5.98 0.22
C ALA A 57 -1.77 -7.39 0.72
N THR A 58 -2.79 -8.19 1.07
CA THR A 58 -2.58 -9.58 1.52
C THR A 58 -2.05 -10.49 0.40
N LEU A 59 -2.50 -10.27 -0.83
CA LEU A 59 -2.16 -11.13 -1.97
C LEU A 59 -0.78 -10.86 -2.57
N TYR A 60 -0.24 -9.64 -2.44
CA TYR A 60 1.12 -9.37 -2.91
C TYR A 60 2.19 -9.61 -1.84
N CYS A 61 1.84 -9.84 -0.57
CA CYS A 61 2.84 -10.16 0.44
C CYS A 61 3.62 -11.45 0.08
N ASP A 62 4.87 -11.53 0.50
CA ASP A 62 5.80 -12.61 0.14
C ASP A 62 5.28 -14.01 0.47
N SER A 63 4.50 -14.14 1.55
CA SER A 63 3.92 -15.42 1.97
C SER A 63 2.83 -15.95 1.05
N VAL A 64 2.24 -15.10 0.19
CA VAL A 64 1.12 -15.46 -0.69
C VAL A 64 1.48 -15.34 -2.17
N SER A 65 2.16 -14.26 -2.56
CA SER A 65 2.72 -14.01 -3.91
C SER A 65 1.75 -14.18 -5.08
N GLN A 66 0.47 -13.81 -4.91
CA GLN A 66 -0.56 -13.87 -5.96
C GLN A 66 -0.69 -12.53 -6.69
N PHE A 67 0.39 -12.06 -7.32
CA PHE A 67 0.53 -10.70 -7.84
C PHE A 67 -0.53 -10.28 -8.86
N LYS A 68 -0.88 -11.14 -9.83
CA LYS A 68 -1.93 -10.83 -10.83
C LYS A 68 -3.31 -10.64 -10.19
N LEU A 69 -3.59 -11.38 -9.13
CA LEU A 69 -4.86 -11.25 -8.40
C LEU A 69 -4.85 -10.02 -7.50
N ALA A 70 -3.71 -9.74 -6.85
CA ALA A 70 -3.49 -8.50 -6.09
C ALA A 70 -3.74 -7.26 -6.95
N TYR A 71 -3.19 -7.24 -8.16
CA TYR A 71 -3.41 -6.15 -9.11
C TYR A 71 -4.89 -5.91 -9.43
N LYS A 72 -5.67 -6.99 -9.70
CA LYS A 72 -7.11 -6.86 -9.98
C LYS A 72 -7.89 -6.24 -8.81
N TYR A 73 -7.54 -6.60 -7.57
CA TYR A 73 -8.20 -6.04 -6.40
C TYR A 73 -7.74 -4.60 -6.12
N ALA A 74 -6.45 -4.29 -6.27
CA ALA A 74 -5.96 -2.92 -6.16
C ALA A 74 -6.62 -2.00 -7.20
N GLU A 75 -6.73 -2.45 -8.46
CA GLU A 75 -7.45 -1.71 -9.50
C GLU A 75 -8.93 -1.49 -9.14
N ARG A 76 -9.58 -2.48 -8.51
CA ARG A 76 -10.96 -2.32 -8.05
C ARG A 76 -11.06 -1.30 -6.93
N ALA A 77 -10.16 -1.30 -5.95
CA ALA A 77 -10.12 -0.31 -4.89
C ALA A 77 -9.92 1.12 -5.47
N MET A 78 -8.99 1.29 -6.39
CA MET A 78 -8.74 2.56 -7.10
C MET A 78 -9.93 3.07 -7.91
N LYS A 79 -10.76 2.18 -8.47
CA LYS A 79 -11.99 2.59 -9.19
C LYS A 79 -13.08 3.09 -8.26
N ILE A 80 -13.10 2.67 -7.00
CA ILE A 80 -14.09 3.08 -6.00
C ILE A 80 -13.61 4.36 -5.30
N GLU A 81 -12.34 4.39 -4.89
CA GLU A 81 -11.76 5.51 -4.15
C GLU A 81 -10.37 5.85 -4.71
N PRO A 82 -10.30 6.71 -5.75
CA PRO A 82 -9.05 6.99 -6.46
C PRO A 82 -8.11 7.94 -5.73
N ASP A 83 -8.62 8.74 -4.77
CA ASP A 83 -7.86 9.79 -4.10
C ASP A 83 -7.29 9.37 -2.75
N ASP A 84 -7.70 8.21 -2.22
CA ASP A 84 -7.14 7.65 -0.99
C ASP A 84 -5.66 7.30 -1.18
N ALA A 85 -4.81 7.88 -0.33
CA ALA A 85 -3.36 7.75 -0.46
C ALA A 85 -2.87 6.31 -0.28
N LEU A 86 -3.52 5.51 0.60
CA LEU A 86 -3.18 4.10 0.79
C LEU A 86 -3.63 3.24 -0.39
N ASN A 87 -4.77 3.58 -1.03
CA ASN A 87 -5.17 2.95 -2.28
C ASN A 87 -4.15 3.18 -3.39
N ILE A 88 -3.70 4.43 -3.54
CA ILE A 88 -2.67 4.82 -4.51
C ILE A 88 -1.39 4.01 -4.25
N TYR A 89 -0.94 3.92 -2.98
CA TYR A 89 0.24 3.14 -2.58
C TYR A 89 0.07 1.65 -2.90
N THR A 90 -1.05 1.07 -2.49
CA THR A 90 -1.35 -0.36 -2.70
C THR A 90 -1.40 -0.70 -4.18
N TYR A 91 -1.95 0.19 -5.00
CA TYR A 91 -1.99 0.03 -6.45
C TYR A 91 -0.61 0.16 -7.09
N ALA A 92 0.21 1.13 -6.63
CA ALA A 92 1.61 1.26 -7.07
C ALA A 92 2.42 0.01 -6.77
N CYS A 93 2.29 -0.57 -5.57
CA CYS A 93 2.91 -1.86 -5.23
C CYS A 93 2.42 -2.99 -6.14
N ALA A 94 1.13 -3.08 -6.38
CA ALA A 94 0.56 -4.12 -7.23
C ALA A 94 1.03 -4.00 -8.70
N LEU A 95 1.18 -2.78 -9.21
CA LEU A 95 1.77 -2.48 -10.53
C LEU A 95 3.23 -2.94 -10.60
N TYR A 96 4.03 -2.66 -9.57
CA TYR A 96 5.41 -3.11 -9.45
C TYR A 96 5.51 -4.64 -9.58
N TYR A 97 4.74 -5.37 -8.78
CA TYR A 97 4.77 -6.84 -8.77
C TYR A 97 4.27 -7.49 -10.07
N VAL A 98 3.50 -6.79 -10.90
CA VAL A 98 3.13 -7.28 -12.25
C VAL A 98 4.03 -6.74 -13.35
N GLY A 99 5.11 -6.05 -13.02
CA GLY A 99 6.13 -5.56 -13.95
C GLY A 99 5.73 -4.29 -14.72
N GLN A 100 4.68 -3.57 -14.30
CA GLN A 100 4.29 -2.27 -14.89
C GLN A 100 5.06 -1.13 -14.22
N LEU A 101 6.40 -1.13 -14.39
CA LEU A 101 7.31 -0.29 -13.64
C LEU A 101 7.08 1.21 -13.86
N ASP A 102 6.86 1.66 -15.11
CA ASP A 102 6.61 3.09 -15.41
C ASP A 102 5.37 3.61 -14.68
N LYS A 103 4.27 2.84 -14.70
CA LYS A 103 3.05 3.21 -13.98
C LYS A 103 3.24 3.17 -12.47
N SER A 104 3.94 2.15 -11.96
CA SER A 104 4.27 2.06 -10.53
C SER A 104 5.02 3.30 -10.07
N LEU A 105 6.04 3.72 -10.83
CA LEU A 105 6.81 4.93 -10.58
C LEU A 105 5.92 6.19 -10.56
N GLU A 106 5.00 6.32 -11.53
CA GLU A 106 4.04 7.42 -11.58
C GLU A 106 3.21 7.51 -10.30
N TYR A 107 2.63 6.39 -9.85
CA TYR A 107 1.76 6.37 -8.68
C TYR A 107 2.50 6.58 -7.36
N PHE A 108 3.70 6.05 -7.17
CA PHE A 108 4.52 6.38 -6.00
C PHE A 108 4.91 7.87 -6.00
N THR A 109 5.24 8.43 -7.16
CA THR A 109 5.57 9.87 -7.29
C THR A 109 4.37 10.76 -6.95
N LYS A 110 3.14 10.34 -7.27
CA LYS A 110 1.91 11.05 -6.84
C LYS A 110 1.85 11.18 -5.32
N ILE A 111 2.16 10.10 -4.57
CA ILE A 111 2.15 10.14 -3.10
C ILE A 111 3.26 11.05 -2.57
N ILE A 112 4.48 10.93 -3.11
CA ILE A 112 5.64 11.73 -2.70
C ILE A 112 5.38 13.23 -2.84
N ASN A 113 4.57 13.62 -3.81
CA ASN A 113 4.25 15.01 -4.14
C ASN A 113 2.95 15.52 -3.51
N LYS A 114 2.15 14.65 -2.86
CA LYS A 114 0.97 15.10 -2.11
C LYS A 114 1.37 15.90 -0.87
N ASP A 115 0.54 16.87 -0.51
CA ASP A 115 0.71 17.59 0.75
C ASP A 115 0.53 16.64 1.94
N ILE A 116 1.46 16.69 2.88
CA ILE A 116 1.43 15.82 4.06
C ILE A 116 0.20 16.03 4.93
N HIS A 117 -0.34 17.27 4.98
CA HIS A 117 -1.54 17.58 5.74
C HIS A 117 -2.79 17.01 5.05
N GLU A 118 -2.81 16.99 3.70
CA GLU A 118 -3.86 16.33 2.94
C GLU A 118 -3.91 14.82 3.23
N ILE A 119 -2.75 14.15 3.23
CA ILE A 119 -2.69 12.72 3.58
C ILE A 119 -3.03 12.49 5.07
N ALA A 120 -2.60 13.39 5.96
CA ALA A 120 -2.76 13.19 7.40
C ALA A 120 -4.18 13.47 7.90
N TYR A 121 -4.87 14.45 7.34
CA TYR A 121 -6.12 15.02 7.85
C TYR A 121 -7.22 15.12 6.81
N GLY A 122 -7.01 14.62 5.58
CA GLY A 122 -8.05 14.45 4.57
C GLY A 122 -9.10 13.43 5.01
N GLU A 123 -10.07 13.15 4.15
CA GLU A 123 -11.23 12.28 4.45
C GLU A 123 -10.84 10.89 5.00
N HIS A 124 -9.69 10.36 4.53
CA HIS A 124 -9.16 9.04 4.93
C HIS A 124 -7.87 9.16 5.76
N GLY A 125 -7.60 10.33 6.32
CA GLY A 125 -6.36 10.61 7.03
C GLY A 125 -6.26 9.91 8.39
N GLU A 126 -5.14 9.27 8.64
CA GLU A 126 -4.83 8.57 9.90
C GLU A 126 -3.77 9.32 10.74
N GLY A 127 -3.55 10.60 10.45
CA GLY A 127 -2.63 11.48 11.17
C GLY A 127 -1.24 11.57 10.57
N VAL A 128 -0.45 12.54 11.07
CA VAL A 128 0.88 12.89 10.52
C VAL A 128 1.88 11.74 10.53
N ARG A 129 1.83 10.88 11.55
CA ARG A 129 2.73 9.72 11.63
C ARG A 129 2.51 8.77 10.45
N TYR A 130 1.26 8.46 10.17
CA TYR A 130 0.85 7.61 9.05
C TYR A 130 1.23 8.25 7.71
N ALA A 131 0.91 9.54 7.52
CA ALA A 131 1.27 10.26 6.30
C ALA A 131 2.80 10.24 6.03
N LYS A 132 3.62 10.47 7.07
CA LYS A 132 5.08 10.36 6.97
C LYS A 132 5.54 8.95 6.60
N GLN A 133 4.93 7.92 7.19
CA GLN A 133 5.23 6.53 6.84
C GLN A 133 4.97 6.27 5.37
N LEU A 134 3.78 6.62 4.89
CA LEU A 134 3.35 6.37 3.51
C LEU A 134 4.24 7.10 2.48
N ILE A 135 4.62 8.36 2.78
CA ILE A 135 5.56 9.12 1.94
C ILE A 135 6.94 8.47 1.93
N ASN A 136 7.48 8.10 3.10
CA ASN A 136 8.81 7.49 3.19
C ASN A 136 8.85 6.12 2.50
N ASP A 137 7.81 5.30 2.66
CA ASP A 137 7.71 4.02 2.00
C ASP A 137 7.60 4.18 0.48
N SER A 138 6.90 5.23 0.02
CA SER A 138 6.84 5.57 -1.40
C SER A 138 8.21 6.03 -1.94
N VAL A 139 8.97 6.82 -1.19
CA VAL A 139 10.35 7.22 -1.56
C VAL A 139 11.24 5.98 -1.69
N TYR A 140 11.20 5.07 -0.72
CA TYR A 140 11.96 3.82 -0.76
C TYR A 140 11.57 2.97 -1.98
N MET A 141 10.27 2.72 -2.19
CA MET A 141 9.78 1.92 -3.30
C MET A 141 10.09 2.55 -4.66
N THR A 142 10.10 3.88 -4.76
CA THR A 142 10.54 4.57 -5.98
C THR A 142 12.02 4.25 -6.29
N GLY A 143 12.89 4.21 -5.27
CA GLY A 143 14.27 3.77 -5.43
C GLY A 143 14.36 2.33 -5.95
N VAL A 144 13.55 1.41 -5.41
CA VAL A 144 13.49 0.01 -5.87
C VAL A 144 13.03 -0.08 -7.32
N VAL A 145 11.95 0.63 -7.68
CA VAL A 145 11.43 0.66 -9.07
C VAL A 145 12.49 1.21 -10.03
N CYS A 146 13.16 2.31 -9.68
CA CYS A 146 14.24 2.89 -10.51
C CYS A 146 15.41 1.92 -10.68
N GLN A 147 15.78 1.17 -9.62
CA GLN A 147 16.82 0.14 -9.70
C GLN A 147 16.45 -0.96 -10.70
N ASP A 148 15.22 -1.47 -10.64
CA ASP A 148 14.72 -2.52 -11.54
C ASP A 148 14.56 -2.02 -13.00
N MET A 149 14.36 -0.71 -13.17
CA MET A 149 14.38 -0.03 -14.48
C MET A 149 15.81 0.30 -14.98
N HIS A 150 16.85 -0.10 -14.26
CA HIS A 150 18.26 0.25 -14.52
C HIS A 150 18.55 1.76 -14.52
N ARG A 151 17.70 2.57 -13.86
CA ARG A 151 17.88 4.02 -13.67
C ARG A 151 18.71 4.27 -12.40
N HIS A 152 19.96 3.82 -12.39
CA HIS A 152 20.79 3.69 -11.19
C HIS A 152 21.04 5.03 -10.46
N ASN A 153 21.23 6.13 -11.20
CA ASN A 153 21.42 7.46 -10.60
C ASN A 153 20.17 7.88 -9.80
N GLU A 154 19.00 7.73 -10.39
CA GLU A 154 17.75 8.07 -9.73
C GLU A 154 17.46 7.13 -8.54
N ALA A 155 17.74 5.84 -8.69
CA ALA A 155 17.62 4.89 -7.57
C ALA A 155 18.50 5.33 -6.39
N LYS A 156 19.77 5.71 -6.65
CA LYS A 156 20.69 6.23 -5.65
C LYS A 156 20.13 7.46 -4.95
N ASP A 157 19.61 8.44 -5.70
CA ASP A 157 19.06 9.67 -5.14
C ASP A 157 17.85 9.39 -4.23
N TYR A 158 16.96 8.49 -4.64
CA TYR A 158 15.80 8.10 -3.84
C TYR A 158 16.20 7.35 -2.56
N PHE A 159 17.15 6.42 -2.61
CA PHE A 159 17.63 5.74 -1.39
C PHE A 159 18.36 6.69 -0.46
N MET A 160 19.16 7.63 -0.97
CA MET A 160 19.80 8.68 -0.15
C MET A 160 18.76 9.58 0.50
N ARG A 161 17.77 10.08 -0.26
CA ARG A 161 16.63 10.85 0.27
C ARG A 161 15.89 10.08 1.36
N TYR A 162 15.64 8.78 1.16
CA TYR A 162 15.01 7.93 2.18
C TYR A 162 15.84 7.88 3.47
N LEU A 163 17.16 7.73 3.38
CA LEU A 163 18.05 7.68 4.54
C LEU A 163 18.09 9.00 5.31
N GLU A 164 18.06 10.13 4.61
CA GLU A 164 18.03 11.48 5.19
C GLU A 164 16.71 11.75 5.92
N ASN A 165 15.59 11.41 5.32
CA ASN A 165 14.25 11.62 5.89
C ASN A 165 13.96 10.73 7.09
N LYS A 166 14.65 9.61 7.21
CA LYS A 166 14.39 8.65 8.27
C LYS A 166 15.09 9.03 9.56
N LYS A 167 14.42 9.82 10.38
CA LYS A 167 14.71 9.85 11.82
C LYS A 167 14.52 8.43 12.37
N PRO A 168 15.37 7.95 13.30
CA PRO A 168 15.48 6.52 13.59
C PRO A 168 14.13 5.88 13.90
N PHE A 169 13.79 4.84 13.15
CA PHE A 169 12.78 3.80 13.41
C PHE A 169 11.28 4.16 13.39
N GLN A 170 10.84 5.38 13.06
CA GLN A 170 9.49 5.76 13.45
C GLN A 170 8.46 5.85 12.32
N TYR A 171 8.85 5.93 11.03
CA TYR A 171 7.87 6.24 9.98
C TYR A 171 8.20 5.54 8.65
N SER A 172 8.37 4.22 8.66
CA SER A 172 8.50 3.39 7.46
C SER A 172 8.48 1.90 7.81
N ASP A 173 7.92 1.08 6.95
CA ASP A 173 7.97 -0.39 7.02
C ASP A 173 9.34 -0.92 6.59
N PHE A 174 10.16 -0.11 5.93
CA PHE A 174 11.50 -0.47 5.49
C PHE A 174 12.58 0.01 6.47
N THR A 175 13.71 -0.71 6.50
CA THR A 175 14.83 -0.41 7.38
C THR A 175 15.92 0.36 6.66
N LYS A 176 16.72 1.16 7.40
CA LYS A 176 17.95 1.78 6.86
C LYS A 176 18.89 0.75 6.25
N ARG A 177 18.99 -0.44 6.88
CA ARG A 177 19.84 -1.53 6.40
C ARG A 177 19.43 -2.01 5.00
N GLN A 178 18.12 -2.10 4.72
CA GLN A 178 17.62 -2.45 3.39
C GLN A 178 18.01 -1.39 2.36
N ALA A 179 17.81 -0.10 2.65
CA ALA A 179 18.20 0.98 1.74
C ALA A 179 19.72 1.01 1.49
N MET A 180 20.53 0.81 2.53
CA MET A 180 21.99 0.73 2.38
C MET A 180 22.43 -0.49 1.56
N LYS A 181 21.73 -1.62 1.70
CA LYS A 181 21.98 -2.81 0.89
C LYS A 181 21.73 -2.49 -0.59
N HIS A 182 20.57 -1.90 -0.94
CA HIS A 182 20.30 -1.48 -2.30
C HIS A 182 21.38 -0.54 -2.86
N LEU A 183 21.82 0.46 -2.07
CA LEU A 183 22.89 1.35 -2.48
C LEU A 183 24.20 0.62 -2.78
N SER A 184 24.54 -0.41 -2.01
CA SER A 184 25.75 -1.22 -2.23
C SER A 184 25.67 -2.17 -3.43
N GLU A 185 24.47 -2.44 -3.92
CA GLU A 185 24.19 -3.28 -5.08
C GLU A 185 24.11 -2.48 -6.39
N LEU A 186 24.08 -1.14 -6.32
CA LEU A 186 24.13 -0.29 -7.51
C LEU A 186 25.55 -0.33 -8.11
N PRO A 187 25.69 -0.35 -9.46
CA PRO A 187 26.98 -0.33 -10.11
C PRO A 187 27.78 0.94 -9.72
N GLU A 188 29.08 0.79 -9.52
CA GLU A 188 30.00 1.91 -9.39
C GLU A 188 29.97 2.73 -10.69
N MET A 189 29.86 4.03 -10.55
CA MET A 189 29.86 4.99 -11.65
C MET A 189 31.26 5.48 -11.92
#